data_b6ed2d71d9d56a94444d8510fe8fbef9
#
_entry.id   b6ed2d71d9d56a94444d8510fe8fbef9
#
_cell.length_a   1.000
_cell.length_b   1.000
_cell.length_c   1.000
_cell.angle_alpha   90.00
_cell.angle_beta   90.00
_cell.angle_gamma   90.00
#
_symmetry.space_group_name_H-M   'P 1'
#
loop_
_entity.id
_entity.type
_entity.pdbx_description
1 polymer ?
#
loop_
_entity_poly.entity_id
_entity_poly.type
_entity_poly.pdbx_seq_one_letter_code
_entity_poly.pdbx_strand_id
1 'polypeptide(L)'
;MSRLFLQVRSSISFIVCATRCFLKDFYESRQSVQSDKVAALLVGLAQDNVKVVLVTTGGGTEAIASLFCGGGASRVMLEVVVPYAKKSLESLLGGEQERSCSPGIARHLAMKAFCRAVALETPPQHAVGVGATASLRSTNPKRGTHRIHVAVQTLFATTTATLELTKGVRLREEEERIAGQLILARLASSCTSGKNKNNFPVMRVDLSSEETVTIHTTTAPLSWQLLVSGEQMIVDARSEAVLGAEKLSEAETRQRLVFPGSFNPLHEGHRQMASLASKIAGQPVEYEISITNVDKPTLDYTDLESRIVRFDAVERVWLTRAEHFTEKVVLFPQSTFVLGADTFMRLWDPCYYDGSTSKMSEAIAFIAQQISGFIVFGREYKGSFCDPQSLSSPSSLLNKCRFVPEAEFRTDISSTVLRKYRDQ
;
A
#
# COMPACT_ATOMS: atom_id res chain seq x y z
N MET A 1 -50.14 30.61 44.25
CA MET A 1 -49.53 29.77 43.18
C MET A 1 -48.37 30.44 42.39
N SER A 2 -48.30 31.75 42.25
CA SER A 2 -47.29 32.45 41.45
C SER A 2 -45.83 32.44 42.01
N ARG A 3 -45.63 32.40 43.34
CA ARG A 3 -44.27 32.38 43.92
C ARG A 3 -43.55 31.03 43.82
N LEU A 4 -44.29 29.93 43.81
CA LEU A 4 -43.70 28.57 43.66
C LEU A 4 -43.18 28.32 42.25
N PHE A 5 -43.88 28.87 41.22
CA PHE A 5 -43.47 28.75 39.82
C PHE A 5 -42.20 29.53 39.46
N LEU A 6 -41.96 30.65 40.12
CA LEU A 6 -40.76 31.47 39.94
C LEU A 6 -39.52 30.80 40.56
N GLN A 7 -39.70 30.16 41.74
CA GLN A 7 -38.59 29.45 42.41
C GLN A 7 -38.15 28.17 41.66
N VAL A 8 -39.09 27.43 41.08
CA VAL A 8 -38.77 26.24 40.28
C VAL A 8 -38.07 26.62 38.96
N ARG A 9 -38.46 27.70 38.30
CA ARG A 9 -37.77 28.20 37.08
C ARG A 9 -36.36 28.69 37.38
N SER A 10 -36.09 29.35 38.49
CA SER A 10 -34.73 29.78 38.85
C SER A 10 -33.84 28.62 39.18
N SER A 11 -34.33 27.58 39.89
CA SER A 11 -33.57 26.39 40.21
C SER A 11 -33.25 25.55 38.97
N ILE A 12 -34.16 25.40 38.04
CA ILE A 12 -33.91 24.70 36.76
C ILE A 12 -32.90 25.47 35.91
N SER A 13 -32.99 26.79 35.84
CA SER A 13 -32.05 27.64 35.11
C SER A 13 -30.63 27.55 35.70
N PHE A 14 -30.53 27.48 37.05
CA PHE A 14 -29.25 27.36 37.74
C PHE A 14 -28.60 25.96 37.52
N ILE A 15 -29.38 24.88 37.56
CA ILE A 15 -28.91 23.51 37.28
C ILE A 15 -28.47 23.39 35.82
N VAL A 16 -29.19 23.95 34.87
CA VAL A 16 -28.82 23.94 33.45
C VAL A 16 -27.57 24.77 33.19
N CYS A 17 -27.38 25.89 33.89
CA CYS A 17 -26.18 26.70 33.76
C CYS A 17 -24.99 26.03 34.41
N ALA A 18 -25.12 25.44 35.61
CA ALA A 18 -24.06 24.70 36.29
C ALA A 18 -23.60 23.46 35.54
N THR A 19 -24.56 22.69 34.95
CA THR A 19 -24.25 21.55 34.10
C THR A 19 -23.56 21.98 32.81
N ARG A 20 -23.95 23.10 32.19
CA ARG A 20 -23.25 23.65 31.03
C ARG A 20 -21.81 24.09 31.35
N CYS A 21 -21.61 24.79 32.47
CA CYS A 21 -20.28 25.19 32.92
C CYS A 21 -19.42 23.94 33.22
N PHE A 22 -19.94 22.96 33.96
CA PHE A 22 -19.23 21.75 34.30
C PHE A 22 -18.87 20.91 33.05
N LEU A 23 -19.80 20.79 32.09
CA LEU A 23 -19.53 20.12 30.82
C LEU A 23 -18.51 20.89 29.98
N LYS A 24 -18.53 22.22 30.01
CA LYS A 24 -17.58 23.07 29.30
C LYS A 24 -16.17 22.92 29.89
N ASP A 25 -16.03 23.03 31.22
CA ASP A 25 -14.76 22.88 31.94
C ASP A 25 -14.19 21.47 31.78
N PHE A 26 -15.06 20.44 31.79
CA PHE A 26 -14.66 19.06 31.53
C PHE A 26 -14.21 18.85 30.09
N TYR A 27 -14.84 19.52 29.12
CA TYR A 27 -14.47 19.46 27.71
C TYR A 27 -13.16 20.20 27.44
N GLU A 28 -12.97 21.38 28.04
CA GLU A 28 -11.75 22.18 27.94
C GLU A 28 -10.56 21.46 28.60
N SER A 29 -10.75 20.81 29.74
CA SER A 29 -9.71 20.01 30.38
C SER A 29 -9.28 18.79 29.55
N ARG A 30 -10.22 18.11 28.88
CA ARG A 30 -9.89 16.99 27.98
C ARG A 30 -9.15 17.46 26.71
N GLN A 31 -9.50 18.61 26.16
CA GLN A 31 -8.78 19.19 25.02
C GLN A 31 -7.35 19.60 25.42
N SER A 32 -7.17 20.19 26.59
CA SER A 32 -5.84 20.53 27.11
C SER A 32 -4.95 19.29 27.25
N VAL A 33 -5.43 18.22 27.87
CA VAL A 33 -4.68 16.97 28.04
C VAL A 33 -4.32 16.32 26.70
N GLN A 34 -5.20 16.40 25.71
CA GLN A 34 -4.91 15.87 24.38
C GLN A 34 -3.86 16.73 23.66
N SER A 35 -3.92 18.04 23.79
CA SER A 35 -2.95 18.99 23.23
C SER A 35 -1.55 18.74 23.78
N ASP A 36 -1.42 18.58 25.12
CA ASP A 36 -0.14 18.28 25.76
C ASP A 36 0.48 16.97 25.28
N LYS A 37 -0.36 15.94 25.06
CA LYS A 37 0.10 14.66 24.51
C LYS A 37 0.57 14.78 23.07
N VAL A 38 -0.12 15.56 22.24
CA VAL A 38 0.33 15.80 20.87
C VAL A 38 1.64 16.56 20.83
N ALA A 39 1.81 17.57 21.71
CA ALA A 39 3.08 18.28 21.84
C ALA A 39 4.23 17.33 22.27
N ALA A 40 3.99 16.47 23.25
CA ALA A 40 4.96 15.45 23.68
C ALA A 40 5.29 14.44 22.57
N LEU A 41 4.28 14.03 21.76
CA LEU A 41 4.48 13.19 20.58
C LEU A 41 5.41 13.86 19.58
N LEU A 42 5.16 15.12 19.22
CA LEU A 42 5.98 15.87 18.27
C LEU A 42 7.42 16.06 18.77
N VAL A 43 7.60 16.28 20.06
CA VAL A 43 8.94 16.36 20.68
C VAL A 43 9.68 15.03 20.54
N GLY A 44 9.03 13.91 20.87
CA GLY A 44 9.64 12.58 20.75
C GLY A 44 10.01 12.24 19.32
N LEU A 45 9.11 12.49 18.37
CA LEU A 45 9.37 12.27 16.93
C LEU A 45 10.55 13.12 16.43
N ALA A 46 10.62 14.40 16.86
CA ALA A 46 11.73 15.28 16.48
C ALA A 46 13.08 14.83 17.08
N GLN A 47 13.09 14.30 18.30
CA GLN A 47 14.29 13.75 18.94
C GLN A 47 14.83 12.52 18.20
N ASP A 48 13.94 11.68 17.67
CA ASP A 48 14.28 10.49 16.90
C ASP A 48 14.48 10.79 15.39
N ASN A 49 14.51 12.09 15.00
CA ASN A 49 14.62 12.56 13.62
C ASN A 49 13.52 12.02 12.67
N VAL A 50 12.40 11.60 13.19
CA VAL A 50 11.29 11.06 12.41
C VAL A 50 10.63 12.17 11.59
N LYS A 51 10.38 11.87 10.32
CA LYS A 51 9.67 12.73 9.37
C LYS A 51 8.40 12.03 8.87
N VAL A 52 7.31 12.76 8.88
CA VAL A 52 5.98 12.20 8.64
C VAL A 52 5.32 12.87 7.44
N VAL A 53 4.79 12.05 6.54
CA VAL A 53 3.77 12.44 5.57
C VAL A 53 2.46 11.77 5.96
N LEU A 54 1.39 12.55 6.01
CA LEU A 54 0.03 12.07 6.34
C LEU A 54 -0.89 12.23 5.15
N VAL A 55 -1.58 11.14 4.79
CA VAL A 55 -2.65 11.16 3.78
C VAL A 55 -3.94 10.66 4.41
N THR A 56 -5.00 11.47 4.37
CA THR A 56 -6.31 11.06 4.93
C THR A 56 -7.46 11.40 4.00
N THR A 57 -8.48 10.52 3.96
CA THR A 57 -9.68 10.72 3.15
C THR A 57 -10.94 10.23 3.90
N GLY A 58 -12.05 10.92 3.71
CA GLY A 58 -13.35 10.56 4.31
C GLY A 58 -13.52 10.91 5.80
N GLY A 59 -12.42 11.23 6.52
CA GLY A 59 -12.40 11.64 7.92
C GLY A 59 -11.00 11.65 8.50
N GLY A 60 -10.86 12.12 9.76
CA GLY A 60 -9.56 12.19 10.46
C GLY A 60 -8.82 13.52 10.29
N THR A 61 -9.44 14.54 9.76
CA THR A 61 -8.85 15.89 9.62
C THR A 61 -8.57 16.57 10.95
N GLU A 62 -9.24 16.15 12.03
CA GLU A 62 -8.97 16.63 13.40
C GLU A 62 -7.53 16.28 13.85
N ALA A 63 -6.95 15.15 13.35
CA ALA A 63 -5.53 14.85 13.57
C ALA A 63 -4.61 15.93 12.97
N ILE A 64 -4.96 16.45 11.79
CA ILE A 64 -4.20 17.50 11.13
C ILE A 64 -4.21 18.77 12.00
N ALA A 65 -5.40 19.21 12.39
CA ALA A 65 -5.53 20.38 13.26
C ALA A 65 -4.74 20.20 14.56
N SER A 66 -4.85 19.04 15.22
CA SER A 66 -4.13 18.73 16.46
C SER A 66 -2.61 18.78 16.29
N LEU A 67 -2.08 18.23 15.19
CA LEU A 67 -0.63 18.23 14.91
C LEU A 67 -0.09 19.64 14.66
N PHE A 68 -0.84 20.52 13.99
CA PHE A 68 -0.36 21.85 13.61
C PHE A 68 -0.66 22.94 14.65
N CYS A 69 -1.68 22.77 15.51
CA CYS A 69 -1.98 23.73 16.58
C CYS A 69 -0.98 23.68 17.74
N GLY A 70 -0.31 22.54 17.99
CA GLY A 70 0.51 22.28 19.19
C GLY A 70 1.96 22.63 18.95
N GLY A 71 2.50 23.47 18.30
CA GLY A 71 3.93 23.84 18.16
C GLY A 71 4.89 22.66 17.93
N GLY A 72 5.94 22.84 17.13
CA GLY A 72 6.93 21.80 16.86
C GLY A 72 6.65 20.94 15.61
N ALA A 73 5.48 21.08 14.98
CA ALA A 73 5.13 20.33 13.77
C ALA A 73 6.16 20.49 12.64
N SER A 74 6.75 21.67 12.47
CA SER A 74 7.73 21.96 11.42
C SER A 74 9.00 21.11 11.46
N ARG A 75 9.30 20.49 12.60
CA ARG A 75 10.45 19.57 12.73
C ARG A 75 10.13 18.14 12.30
N VAL A 76 8.83 17.78 12.23
CA VAL A 76 8.34 16.41 12.05
C VAL A 76 7.53 16.26 10.78
N MET A 77 6.54 17.14 10.57
CA MET A 77 5.59 17.04 9.46
C MET A 77 6.19 17.60 8.18
N LEU A 78 6.27 16.78 7.14
CA LEU A 78 6.72 17.19 5.80
C LEU A 78 5.55 17.66 4.94
N GLU A 79 4.48 16.88 4.92
CA GLU A 79 3.34 17.12 4.05
C GLU A 79 2.07 16.49 4.60
N VAL A 80 0.93 17.08 4.31
CA VAL A 80 -0.39 16.50 4.54
C VAL A 80 -1.20 16.59 3.27
N VAL A 81 -1.81 15.48 2.84
CA VAL A 81 -2.63 15.41 1.63
C VAL A 81 -4.02 14.89 1.98
N VAL A 82 -5.06 15.56 1.47
CA VAL A 82 -6.45 15.17 1.69
C VAL A 82 -7.16 14.93 0.35
N PRO A 83 -7.02 13.74 -0.25
CA PRO A 83 -7.64 13.41 -1.54
C PRO A 83 -9.12 13.07 -1.31
N TYR A 84 -9.96 14.09 -1.13
CA TYR A 84 -11.35 13.92 -0.70
C TYR A 84 -12.29 13.46 -1.81
N ALA A 85 -12.12 13.96 -3.03
CA ALA A 85 -12.89 13.52 -4.18
C ALA A 85 -12.40 12.16 -4.70
N LYS A 86 -13.33 11.31 -5.21
CA LYS A 86 -12.98 10.00 -5.78
C LYS A 86 -11.86 10.12 -6.82
N LYS A 87 -11.95 11.04 -7.77
CA LYS A 87 -10.92 11.28 -8.80
C LYS A 87 -9.58 11.74 -8.23
N SER A 88 -9.59 12.49 -7.13
CA SER A 88 -8.35 12.89 -6.45
C SER A 88 -7.65 11.70 -5.80
N LEU A 89 -8.42 10.80 -5.17
CA LEU A 89 -7.90 9.55 -4.61
C LEU A 89 -7.36 8.63 -5.70
N GLU A 90 -8.09 8.46 -6.79
CA GLU A 90 -7.68 7.66 -7.96
C GLU A 90 -6.41 8.21 -8.60
N SER A 91 -6.31 9.53 -8.77
CA SER A 91 -5.09 10.18 -9.28
C SER A 91 -3.89 9.97 -8.36
N LEU A 92 -4.07 10.07 -7.04
CA LEU A 92 -3.00 9.83 -6.08
C LEU A 92 -2.51 8.39 -6.08
N LEU A 93 -3.42 7.41 -6.25
CA LEU A 93 -3.14 5.98 -6.22
C LEU A 93 -2.83 5.36 -7.61
N GLY A 94 -2.89 6.15 -8.68
CA GLY A 94 -2.54 5.72 -10.03
C GLY A 94 -3.61 4.87 -10.72
N GLY A 95 -4.88 4.93 -10.28
CA GLY A 95 -5.96 4.21 -10.95
C GLY A 95 -7.25 4.08 -10.15
N GLU A 96 -8.26 3.51 -10.79
CA GLU A 96 -9.58 3.31 -10.19
C GLU A 96 -9.52 2.35 -9.00
N GLN A 97 -10.21 2.71 -7.91
CA GLN A 97 -10.30 1.91 -6.70
C GLN A 97 -11.70 1.32 -6.56
N GLU A 98 -11.81 0.02 -6.38
CA GLU A 98 -13.10 -0.68 -6.19
C GLU A 98 -13.84 -0.18 -4.95
N ARG A 99 -13.10 0.12 -3.87
CA ARG A 99 -13.62 0.67 -2.61
C ARG A 99 -12.73 1.80 -2.12
N SER A 100 -13.31 2.95 -1.81
CA SER A 100 -12.55 4.10 -1.27
C SER A 100 -12.22 3.98 0.22
N CYS A 101 -12.91 3.10 0.96
CA CYS A 101 -12.70 2.90 2.40
C CYS A 101 -12.49 1.41 2.69
N SER A 102 -11.23 1.02 2.84
CA SER A 102 -10.80 -0.34 3.17
C SER A 102 -9.40 -0.35 3.80
N PRO A 103 -9.02 -1.43 4.51
CA PRO A 103 -7.65 -1.59 5.03
C PRO A 103 -6.59 -1.48 3.94
N GLY A 104 -6.83 -2.04 2.75
CA GLY A 104 -5.93 -1.96 1.61
C GLY A 104 -5.69 -0.52 1.14
N ILE A 105 -6.76 0.29 1.03
CA ILE A 105 -6.61 1.70 0.68
C ILE A 105 -5.80 2.46 1.73
N ALA A 106 -6.05 2.24 3.02
CA ALA A 106 -5.24 2.87 4.07
C ALA A 106 -3.75 2.52 3.93
N ARG A 107 -3.41 1.25 3.64
CA ARG A 107 -2.03 0.81 3.41
C ARG A 107 -1.42 1.43 2.15
N HIS A 108 -2.14 1.47 1.04
CA HIS A 108 -1.66 2.13 -0.18
C HIS A 108 -1.39 3.62 0.04
N LEU A 109 -2.26 4.33 0.79
CA LEU A 109 -2.03 5.72 1.18
C LEU A 109 -0.80 5.85 2.08
N ALA A 110 -0.62 4.96 3.06
CA ALA A 110 0.54 4.96 3.93
C ALA A 110 1.84 4.70 3.17
N MET A 111 1.84 3.73 2.24
CA MET A 111 3.01 3.45 1.40
C MET A 111 3.34 4.62 0.46
N LYS A 112 2.32 5.24 -0.15
CA LYS A 112 2.50 6.45 -0.96
C LYS A 112 3.08 7.60 -0.14
N ALA A 113 2.59 7.79 1.09
CA ALA A 113 3.09 8.78 2.04
C ALA A 113 4.55 8.49 2.45
N PHE A 114 4.91 7.23 2.70
CA PHE A 114 6.27 6.81 3.00
C PHE A 114 7.22 7.10 1.82
N CYS A 115 6.86 6.68 0.62
CA CYS A 115 7.65 6.97 -0.59
C CYS A 115 7.79 8.49 -0.81
N ARG A 116 6.75 9.27 -0.50
CA ARG A 116 6.80 10.74 -0.59
C ARG A 116 7.77 11.34 0.44
N ALA A 117 7.78 10.83 1.69
CA ALA A 117 8.72 11.26 2.71
C ALA A 117 10.18 11.00 2.28
N VAL A 118 10.45 9.82 1.70
CA VAL A 118 11.76 9.48 1.16
C VAL A 118 12.13 10.40 -0.02
N ALA A 119 11.20 10.68 -0.92
CA ALA A 119 11.41 11.59 -2.05
C ALA A 119 11.64 13.05 -1.62
N LEU A 120 11.24 13.42 -0.40
CA LEU A 120 11.55 14.71 0.23
C LEU A 120 12.87 14.67 1.04
N GLU A 121 13.83 13.86 0.58
CA GLU A 121 15.19 13.71 1.12
C GLU A 121 15.27 13.19 2.57
N THR A 122 14.25 12.47 3.03
CA THR A 122 14.27 11.81 4.33
C THR A 122 14.91 10.42 4.20
N PRO A 123 15.95 10.09 4.99
CA PRO A 123 16.48 8.74 5.02
C PRO A 123 15.38 7.73 5.36
N PRO A 124 15.27 6.59 4.64
CA PRO A 124 14.14 5.66 4.78
C PRO A 124 13.88 5.19 6.23
N GLN A 125 14.92 5.02 7.05
CA GLN A 125 14.79 4.62 8.46
C GLN A 125 14.11 5.67 9.34
N HIS A 126 14.05 6.92 8.91
CA HIS A 126 13.41 8.04 9.61
C HIS A 126 12.08 8.46 8.97
N ALA A 127 11.74 7.89 7.82
CA ALA A 127 10.51 8.18 7.12
C ALA A 127 9.33 7.39 7.71
N VAL A 128 8.21 8.07 7.89
CA VAL A 128 6.94 7.47 8.30
C VAL A 128 5.83 7.96 7.39
N GLY A 129 5.15 7.03 6.74
CA GLY A 129 3.94 7.30 5.98
C GLY A 129 2.71 6.90 6.77
N VAL A 130 1.77 7.83 6.95
CA VAL A 130 0.47 7.56 7.56
C VAL A 130 -0.62 7.68 6.52
N GLY A 131 -1.42 6.63 6.37
CA GLY A 131 -2.57 6.59 5.48
C GLY A 131 -3.85 6.31 6.27
N ALA A 132 -4.88 7.13 6.08
CA ALA A 132 -6.15 6.93 6.73
C ALA A 132 -7.31 7.05 5.74
N THR A 133 -8.32 6.22 5.92
CA THR A 133 -9.58 6.31 5.19
C THR A 133 -10.74 6.00 6.12
N ALA A 134 -11.82 6.78 6.00
CA ALA A 134 -12.98 6.63 6.86
C ALA A 134 -14.30 6.71 6.09
N SER A 135 -15.28 5.97 6.57
CA SER A 135 -16.69 6.07 6.16
C SER A 135 -17.51 6.36 7.39
N LEU A 136 -17.68 7.64 7.71
CA LEU A 136 -18.33 8.13 8.91
C LEU A 136 -19.79 8.51 8.63
N ARG A 137 -20.54 8.87 9.68
CA ARG A 137 -21.89 9.39 9.60
C ARG A 137 -22.01 10.49 8.55
N SER A 138 -23.06 10.46 7.77
CA SER A 138 -23.40 11.48 6.78
C SER A 138 -24.83 11.96 6.96
N THR A 139 -25.17 13.09 6.34
CA THR A 139 -26.52 13.68 6.38
C THR A 139 -27.57 12.65 5.97
N ASN A 140 -27.31 11.89 4.91
CA ASN A 140 -28.18 10.79 4.51
C ASN A 140 -27.69 9.48 5.16
N PRO A 141 -28.58 8.69 5.80
CA PRO A 141 -28.21 7.42 6.41
C PRO A 141 -27.59 6.46 5.40
N LYS A 142 -26.41 5.93 5.72
CA LYS A 142 -25.72 4.94 4.90
C LYS A 142 -26.16 3.52 5.26
N ARG A 143 -26.26 2.63 4.27
CA ARG A 143 -26.53 1.20 4.50
C ARG A 143 -25.30 0.50 5.13
N GLY A 144 -24.09 0.82 4.69
CA GLY A 144 -22.84 0.23 5.18
C GLY A 144 -22.47 0.64 6.60
N THR A 145 -21.53 -0.07 7.24
CA THR A 145 -21.00 0.24 8.58
C THR A 145 -20.23 1.55 8.57
N HIS A 146 -20.22 2.25 9.72
CA HIS A 146 -19.28 3.34 9.96
C HIS A 146 -17.95 2.74 10.36
N ARG A 147 -16.88 3.10 9.67
CA ARG A 147 -15.57 2.47 9.87
C ARG A 147 -14.42 3.41 9.57
N ILE A 148 -13.31 3.13 10.21
CA ILE A 148 -12.06 3.87 10.09
C ILE A 148 -10.95 2.85 9.89
N HIS A 149 -10.11 3.08 8.90
CA HIS A 149 -8.89 2.31 8.68
C HIS A 149 -7.71 3.27 8.69
N VAL A 150 -6.72 2.98 9.52
CA VAL A 150 -5.47 3.72 9.59
C VAL A 150 -4.32 2.76 9.37
N ALA A 151 -3.43 3.09 8.46
CA ALA A 151 -2.20 2.35 8.27
C ALA A 151 -0.99 3.25 8.50
N VAL A 152 0.08 2.66 9.00
CA VAL A 152 1.39 3.29 9.13
C VAL A 152 2.41 2.42 8.44
N GLN A 153 3.17 3.04 7.54
CA GLN A 153 4.29 2.44 6.83
C GLN A 153 5.59 3.04 7.36
N THR A 154 6.48 2.18 7.77
CA THR A 154 7.88 2.49 8.08
C THR A 154 8.79 1.62 7.23
N LEU A 155 10.10 1.83 7.29
CA LEU A 155 11.06 0.90 6.67
C LEU A 155 10.98 -0.52 7.28
N PHE A 156 10.53 -0.62 8.54
CA PHE A 156 10.59 -1.86 9.33
C PHE A 156 9.28 -2.66 9.32
N ALA A 157 8.15 -1.99 9.10
CA ALA A 157 6.85 -2.65 9.20
C ALA A 157 5.73 -1.88 8.49
N THR A 158 4.69 -2.61 8.10
CA THR A 158 3.36 -2.09 7.76
C THR A 158 2.40 -2.45 8.88
N THR A 159 1.80 -1.45 9.53
CA THR A 159 0.78 -1.66 10.57
C THR A 159 -0.55 -1.12 10.08
N THR A 160 -1.62 -1.88 10.24
CA THR A 160 -2.99 -1.47 9.90
C THR A 160 -3.89 -1.60 11.12
N ALA A 161 -4.68 -0.56 11.40
CA ALA A 161 -5.71 -0.56 12.43
C ALA A 161 -7.08 -0.37 11.78
N THR A 162 -8.03 -1.19 12.17
CA THR A 162 -9.43 -1.12 11.72
C THR A 162 -10.34 -0.95 12.92
N LEU A 163 -11.27 -0.01 12.82
CA LEU A 163 -12.29 0.26 13.82
C LEU A 163 -13.65 0.36 13.12
N GLU A 164 -14.61 -0.43 13.57
CA GLU A 164 -16.02 -0.26 13.24
C GLU A 164 -16.72 0.49 14.36
N LEU A 165 -17.48 1.52 13.99
CA LEU A 165 -18.20 2.36 14.94
C LEU A 165 -19.66 1.93 15.03
N THR A 166 -20.20 1.94 16.25
CA THR A 166 -21.62 1.67 16.51
C THR A 166 -22.49 2.79 15.94
N LYS A 167 -23.35 2.44 14.98
CA LYS A 167 -24.22 3.41 14.32
C LYS A 167 -25.23 4.04 15.28
N GLY A 168 -25.50 5.33 15.08
CA GLY A 168 -26.53 6.05 15.81
C GLY A 168 -26.11 6.56 17.20
N VAL A 169 -24.96 6.13 17.70
CA VAL A 169 -24.45 6.51 19.03
C VAL A 169 -23.84 7.90 19.02
N ARG A 170 -23.23 8.31 17.89
CA ARG A 170 -22.43 9.53 17.79
C ARG A 170 -22.90 10.46 16.68
N LEU A 171 -22.61 11.75 16.85
CA LEU A 171 -22.67 12.73 15.78
C LEU A 171 -21.47 12.60 14.84
N ARG A 172 -21.54 13.21 13.67
CA ARG A 172 -20.45 13.22 12.68
C ARG A 172 -19.14 13.77 13.26
N GLU A 173 -19.22 14.81 14.02
CA GLU A 173 -18.06 15.47 14.64
C GLU A 173 -17.37 14.59 15.69
N GLU A 174 -18.15 13.78 16.41
CA GLU A 174 -17.63 12.84 17.39
C GLU A 174 -16.93 11.66 16.70
N GLU A 175 -17.49 11.15 15.59
CA GLU A 175 -16.83 10.12 14.78
C GLU A 175 -15.56 10.66 14.12
N GLU A 176 -15.55 11.93 13.69
CA GLU A 176 -14.38 12.61 13.14
C GLU A 176 -13.24 12.72 14.17
N ARG A 177 -13.60 13.04 15.42
CA ARG A 177 -12.66 13.09 16.55
C ARG A 177 -12.03 11.71 16.80
N ILE A 178 -12.83 10.64 16.80
CA ILE A 178 -12.32 9.28 16.97
C ILE A 178 -11.37 8.91 15.84
N ALA A 179 -11.67 9.29 14.59
CA ALA A 179 -10.79 9.07 13.48
C ALA A 179 -9.44 9.80 13.67
N GLY A 180 -9.46 11.05 14.11
CA GLY A 180 -8.27 11.82 14.46
C GLY A 180 -7.47 11.18 15.60
N GLN A 181 -8.14 10.77 16.66
CA GLN A 181 -7.50 10.08 17.79
C GLN A 181 -6.83 8.77 17.37
N LEU A 182 -7.48 7.99 16.49
CA LEU A 182 -6.91 6.73 15.99
C LEU A 182 -5.67 6.99 15.13
N ILE A 183 -5.66 8.02 14.29
CA ILE A 183 -4.49 8.42 13.49
C ILE A 183 -3.31 8.75 14.43
N LEU A 184 -3.53 9.62 15.42
CA LEU A 184 -2.49 10.03 16.38
C LEU A 184 -1.99 8.84 17.21
N ALA A 185 -2.90 7.95 17.64
CA ALA A 185 -2.54 6.76 18.41
C ALA A 185 -1.68 5.78 17.58
N ARG A 186 -1.98 5.62 16.29
CA ARG A 186 -1.19 4.75 15.42
C ARG A 186 0.17 5.35 15.09
N LEU A 187 0.24 6.67 14.83
CA LEU A 187 1.50 7.37 14.66
C LEU A 187 2.41 7.21 15.91
N ALA A 188 1.88 7.47 17.09
CA ALA A 188 2.63 7.31 18.34
C ALA A 188 3.16 5.89 18.54
N SER A 189 2.30 4.87 18.28
CA SER A 189 2.66 3.47 18.47
C SER A 189 3.70 2.95 17.47
N SER A 190 3.76 3.47 16.25
CA SER A 190 4.71 3.03 15.24
C SER A 190 6.15 3.45 15.54
N CYS A 191 6.34 4.47 16.35
CA CYS A 191 7.65 5.01 16.71
C CYS A 191 8.23 4.40 18.01
N THR A 192 7.46 3.56 18.71
CA THR A 192 7.90 2.93 19.96
C THR A 192 8.85 1.73 19.79
N SER A 193 9.18 1.36 18.55
CA SER A 193 10.07 0.21 18.26
C SER A 193 11.57 0.50 18.42
N GLY A 194 11.96 1.77 18.67
CA GLY A 194 13.35 2.20 18.84
C GLY A 194 13.87 2.11 20.28
N LYS A 195 15.09 2.61 20.51
CA LYS A 195 15.77 2.65 21.81
C LYS A 195 15.02 3.47 22.89
N ASN A 196 14.08 4.32 22.49
CA ASN A 196 13.34 5.26 23.33
C ASN A 196 11.88 4.87 23.56
N LYS A 197 11.57 3.57 23.67
CA LYS A 197 10.19 3.04 23.81
C LYS A 197 9.31 3.76 24.85
N ASN A 198 9.89 4.35 25.87
CA ASN A 198 9.17 4.95 27.00
C ASN A 198 8.87 6.45 26.82
N ASN A 199 9.30 7.07 25.72
CA ASN A 199 9.19 8.53 25.54
C ASN A 199 7.93 8.98 24.80
N PHE A 200 7.13 8.04 24.28
CA PHE A 200 5.92 8.40 23.53
C PHE A 200 4.67 8.33 24.41
N PRO A 201 3.83 9.36 24.38
CA PRO A 201 2.61 9.39 25.17
C PRO A 201 1.62 8.32 24.69
N VAL A 202 0.95 7.68 25.65
CA VAL A 202 -0.18 6.79 25.32
C VAL A 202 -1.35 7.65 24.87
N MET A 203 -1.63 7.60 23.57
CA MET A 203 -2.78 8.27 22.95
C MET A 203 -4.03 7.40 23.15
N ARG A 204 -5.08 7.99 23.71
CA ARG A 204 -6.36 7.30 23.90
C ARG A 204 -7.27 7.53 22.71
N VAL A 205 -8.10 6.51 22.43
CA VAL A 205 -9.23 6.59 21.49
C VAL A 205 -10.50 6.40 22.32
N ASP A 206 -11.45 7.34 22.21
CA ASP A 206 -12.68 7.35 23.02
C ASP A 206 -13.73 6.38 22.45
N LEU A 207 -13.54 5.08 22.73
CA LEU A 207 -14.39 4.00 22.25
C LEU A 207 -15.57 3.74 23.22
N SER A 208 -16.67 3.24 22.68
CA SER A 208 -17.72 2.60 23.50
C SER A 208 -17.28 1.20 23.94
N SER A 209 -18.00 0.62 24.91
CA SER A 209 -17.70 -0.72 25.44
C SER A 209 -17.72 -1.86 24.41
N GLU A 210 -18.46 -1.65 23.32
CA GLU A 210 -18.65 -2.65 22.25
C GLU A 210 -17.63 -2.48 21.10
N GLU A 211 -16.89 -1.39 21.09
CA GLU A 211 -15.97 -1.07 20.00
C GLU A 211 -14.55 -1.52 20.32
N THR A 212 -13.92 -2.15 19.36
CA THR A 212 -12.55 -2.63 19.49
C THR A 212 -11.74 -2.28 18.25
N VAL A 213 -10.50 -1.83 18.45
CA VAL A 213 -9.54 -1.62 17.37
C VAL A 213 -8.82 -2.93 17.06
N THR A 214 -9.02 -3.45 15.87
CA THR A 214 -8.24 -4.60 15.37
C THR A 214 -6.97 -4.09 14.73
N ILE A 215 -5.80 -4.61 15.16
CA ILE A 215 -4.49 -4.20 14.65
C ILE A 215 -3.81 -5.41 14.03
N HIS A 216 -3.26 -5.20 12.84
CA HIS A 216 -2.42 -6.16 12.14
C HIS A 216 -1.07 -5.50 11.81
N THR A 217 0.03 -6.21 12.05
CA THR A 217 1.39 -5.72 11.75
C THR A 217 2.17 -6.79 11.01
N THR A 218 2.71 -6.42 9.86
CA THR A 218 3.67 -7.22 9.10
C THR A 218 5.05 -6.58 9.25
N THR A 219 5.96 -7.30 9.90
CA THR A 219 7.36 -6.87 10.06
C THR A 219 8.17 -7.29 8.84
N ALA A 220 8.97 -6.38 8.30
CA ALA A 220 9.81 -6.65 7.14
C ALA A 220 11.11 -7.36 7.53
N PRO A 221 11.48 -8.49 6.89
CA PRO A 221 12.83 -9.02 6.97
C PRO A 221 13.85 -8.02 6.37
N LEU A 222 15.10 -8.16 6.72
CA LEU A 222 16.15 -7.21 6.29
C LEU A 222 16.23 -7.09 4.76
N SER A 223 16.09 -8.19 4.02
CA SER A 223 16.08 -8.20 2.56
C SER A 223 15.00 -7.28 1.97
N TRP A 224 13.79 -7.29 2.56
CA TRP A 224 12.70 -6.41 2.10
C TRP A 224 12.95 -4.95 2.46
N GLN A 225 13.57 -4.69 3.63
CA GLN A 225 13.97 -3.32 4.01
C GLN A 225 14.97 -2.73 3.03
N LEU A 226 16.01 -3.50 2.65
CA LEU A 226 17.02 -3.10 1.66
C LEU A 226 16.40 -2.87 0.27
N LEU A 227 15.41 -3.67 -0.10
CA LEU A 227 14.68 -3.48 -1.36
C LEU A 227 13.84 -2.19 -1.32
N VAL A 228 13.08 -1.96 -0.25
CA VAL A 228 12.22 -0.78 -0.12
C VAL A 228 13.04 0.49 0.02
N SER A 229 14.18 0.47 0.72
CA SER A 229 15.12 1.60 0.80
C SER A 229 15.80 1.93 -0.54
N GLY A 230 15.84 0.97 -1.47
CA GLY A 230 16.56 1.12 -2.74
C GLY A 230 18.05 0.78 -2.66
N GLU A 231 18.52 0.28 -1.52
CA GLU A 231 19.89 -0.20 -1.36
C GLU A 231 20.15 -1.50 -2.17
N GLN A 232 19.09 -2.27 -2.40
CA GLN A 232 19.09 -3.42 -3.32
C GLN A 232 17.97 -3.29 -4.35
N MET A 233 18.25 -3.68 -5.58
CA MET A 233 17.28 -3.69 -6.68
C MET A 233 16.56 -5.01 -6.83
N ILE A 234 17.13 -6.08 -6.27
CA ILE A 234 16.63 -7.46 -6.32
C ILE A 234 16.96 -8.19 -5.02
N VAL A 235 16.01 -8.95 -4.49
CA VAL A 235 16.22 -9.84 -3.35
C VAL A 235 15.43 -11.14 -3.53
N ASP A 236 15.93 -12.23 -2.94
CA ASP A 236 15.11 -13.43 -2.78
C ASP A 236 14.06 -13.18 -1.69
N ALA A 237 12.80 -13.43 -2.00
CA ALA A 237 11.66 -13.11 -1.13
C ALA A 237 11.70 -13.80 0.24
N ARG A 238 12.38 -14.92 0.35
CA ARG A 238 12.45 -15.77 1.56
C ARG A 238 13.82 -15.80 2.22
N SER A 239 14.80 -15.17 1.61
CA SER A 239 16.14 -15.12 2.19
C SER A 239 16.21 -14.09 3.31
N GLU A 240 16.59 -14.50 4.51
CA GLU A 240 16.98 -13.59 5.57
C GLU A 240 18.40 -13.03 5.36
N ALA A 241 19.19 -13.73 4.55
CA ALA A 241 20.55 -13.31 4.24
C ALA A 241 20.55 -12.20 3.20
N VAL A 242 21.30 -11.15 3.48
CA VAL A 242 21.68 -10.15 2.47
C VAL A 242 22.53 -10.90 1.42
N LEU A 243 22.06 -10.93 0.18
CA LEU A 243 22.87 -11.45 -0.91
C LEU A 243 24.13 -10.58 -0.99
N GLY A 244 25.27 -11.09 -0.53
CA GLY A 244 26.55 -10.40 -0.72
C GLY A 244 26.81 -10.19 -2.21
N ALA A 245 27.59 -9.17 -2.56
CA ALA A 245 27.90 -8.83 -3.95
C ALA A 245 28.44 -10.04 -4.75
N GLU A 246 29.15 -10.98 -4.10
CA GLU A 246 29.63 -12.22 -4.73
C GLU A 246 28.49 -13.18 -5.13
N LYS A 247 27.44 -13.31 -4.31
CA LYS A 247 26.28 -14.15 -4.66
C LYS A 247 25.37 -13.50 -5.70
N LEU A 248 25.34 -12.18 -5.78
CA LEU A 248 24.69 -11.45 -6.88
C LEU A 248 25.45 -11.71 -8.19
N SER A 249 26.79 -11.72 -8.20
CA SER A 249 27.59 -11.95 -9.40
C SER A 249 27.43 -13.38 -9.98
N GLU A 250 27.36 -14.41 -9.14
CA GLU A 250 27.02 -15.78 -9.59
C GLU A 250 25.54 -15.89 -10.03
N ALA A 251 24.65 -15.12 -9.37
CA ALA A 251 23.25 -15.05 -9.74
C ALA A 251 23.05 -14.29 -11.06
N GLU A 252 23.87 -13.29 -11.35
CA GLU A 252 23.81 -12.45 -12.56
C GLU A 252 24.25 -13.18 -13.83
N THR A 253 25.12 -14.17 -13.73
CA THR A 253 25.68 -14.89 -14.90
C THR A 253 24.86 -16.12 -15.31
N ARG A 254 23.93 -16.59 -14.48
CA ARG A 254 23.14 -17.79 -14.79
C ARG A 254 21.95 -17.46 -15.66
N GLN A 255 21.80 -18.14 -16.79
CA GLN A 255 20.57 -18.15 -17.57
C GLN A 255 19.39 -18.68 -16.71
N ARG A 256 18.34 -17.89 -16.59
CA ARG A 256 17.16 -18.20 -15.79
C ARG A 256 15.91 -18.29 -16.65
N LEU A 257 14.91 -19.00 -16.17
CA LEU A 257 13.57 -18.95 -16.68
C LEU A 257 12.71 -18.12 -15.72
N VAL A 258 12.48 -16.85 -16.06
CA VAL A 258 11.84 -15.87 -15.17
C VAL A 258 10.38 -15.67 -15.56
N PHE A 259 9.49 -15.77 -14.58
CA PHE A 259 8.06 -15.48 -14.77
C PHE A 259 7.68 -14.21 -13.99
N PRO A 260 7.71 -13.04 -14.64
CA PRO A 260 7.28 -11.79 -14.00
C PRO A 260 5.76 -11.73 -13.89
N GLY A 261 5.27 -11.30 -12.73
CA GLY A 261 3.84 -11.17 -12.51
C GLY A 261 3.48 -10.50 -11.19
N SER A 262 2.26 -10.01 -11.08
CA SER A 262 1.76 -9.47 -9.81
C SER A 262 1.25 -10.55 -8.86
N PHE A 263 0.86 -11.72 -9.35
CA PHE A 263 0.37 -12.89 -8.61
C PHE A 263 -0.60 -12.54 -7.47
N ASN A 264 -1.59 -11.70 -7.78
CA ASN A 264 -2.57 -11.22 -6.81
C ASN A 264 -4.01 -11.62 -7.17
N PRO A 265 -4.44 -12.84 -6.81
CA PRO A 265 -3.65 -13.94 -6.26
C PRO A 265 -2.88 -14.77 -7.30
N LEU A 266 -1.91 -15.56 -6.84
CA LEU A 266 -1.41 -16.70 -7.60
C LEU A 266 -2.55 -17.71 -7.76
N HIS A 267 -2.74 -18.23 -8.99
CA HIS A 267 -3.82 -19.16 -9.32
C HIS A 267 -3.35 -20.28 -10.25
N GLU A 268 -4.21 -21.27 -10.44
CA GLU A 268 -3.88 -22.48 -11.20
C GLU A 268 -3.37 -22.18 -12.63
N GLY A 269 -3.92 -21.19 -13.32
CA GLY A 269 -3.43 -20.78 -14.64
C GLY A 269 -1.96 -20.35 -14.62
N HIS A 270 -1.49 -19.66 -13.57
CA HIS A 270 -0.05 -19.33 -13.43
C HIS A 270 0.80 -20.58 -13.20
N ARG A 271 0.33 -21.54 -12.40
CA ARG A 271 1.05 -22.79 -12.12
C ARG A 271 1.17 -23.66 -13.38
N GLN A 272 0.11 -23.75 -14.16
CA GLN A 272 0.11 -24.48 -15.42
C GLN A 272 1.05 -23.83 -16.45
N MET A 273 1.05 -22.49 -16.57
CA MET A 273 2.01 -21.76 -17.41
C MET A 273 3.45 -22.07 -16.97
N ALA A 274 3.75 -21.99 -15.67
CA ALA A 274 5.06 -22.26 -15.13
C ALA A 274 5.51 -23.71 -15.39
N SER A 275 4.62 -24.69 -15.18
CA SER A 275 4.90 -26.10 -15.43
C SER A 275 5.23 -26.37 -16.91
N LEU A 276 4.42 -25.81 -17.84
CA LEU A 276 4.66 -25.99 -19.26
C LEU A 276 5.93 -25.26 -19.72
N ALA A 277 6.14 -24.03 -19.23
CA ALA A 277 7.38 -23.27 -19.54
C ALA A 277 8.63 -24.01 -19.03
N SER A 278 8.58 -24.62 -17.83
CA SER A 278 9.68 -25.45 -17.32
C SER A 278 9.97 -26.65 -18.22
N LYS A 279 8.96 -27.32 -18.75
CA LYS A 279 9.12 -28.43 -19.70
C LYS A 279 9.75 -27.98 -21.02
N ILE A 280 9.31 -26.83 -21.54
CA ILE A 280 9.84 -26.26 -22.79
C ILE A 280 11.30 -25.86 -22.63
N ALA A 281 11.65 -25.21 -21.53
CA ALA A 281 13.00 -24.69 -21.28
C ALA A 281 13.97 -25.71 -20.65
N GLY A 282 13.47 -26.85 -20.14
CA GLY A 282 14.28 -27.85 -19.45
C GLY A 282 14.86 -27.39 -18.11
N GLN A 283 14.28 -26.35 -17.50
CA GLN A 283 14.72 -25.79 -16.22
C GLN A 283 13.53 -25.23 -15.41
N PRO A 284 13.67 -25.13 -14.07
CA PRO A 284 12.60 -24.62 -13.22
C PRO A 284 12.33 -23.12 -13.47
N VAL A 285 11.06 -22.72 -13.34
CA VAL A 285 10.65 -21.31 -13.36
C VAL A 285 11.04 -20.66 -12.03
N GLU A 286 11.59 -19.47 -12.11
CA GLU A 286 11.78 -18.54 -11.00
C GLU A 286 10.76 -17.38 -11.16
N TYR A 287 9.94 -17.14 -10.15
CA TYR A 287 8.92 -16.07 -10.19
C TYR A 287 9.54 -14.73 -9.86
N GLU A 288 9.02 -13.66 -10.45
CA GLU A 288 9.44 -12.30 -10.13
C GLU A 288 8.23 -11.42 -9.81
N ILE A 289 8.29 -10.70 -8.69
CA ILE A 289 7.30 -9.72 -8.27
C ILE A 289 8.01 -8.37 -8.13
N SER A 290 7.65 -7.40 -8.98
CA SER A 290 8.10 -6.03 -8.76
C SER A 290 7.29 -5.37 -7.66
N ILE A 291 7.97 -4.76 -6.68
CA ILE A 291 7.31 -3.97 -5.64
C ILE A 291 6.85 -2.60 -6.15
N THR A 292 7.47 -2.09 -7.20
CA THR A 292 7.09 -0.87 -7.91
C THR A 292 6.41 -1.22 -9.23
N ASN A 293 5.48 -0.39 -9.70
CA ASN A 293 4.77 -0.60 -10.95
C ASN A 293 4.29 0.74 -11.52
N VAL A 294 4.34 0.91 -12.84
CA VAL A 294 3.89 2.14 -13.53
C VAL A 294 2.42 2.45 -13.24
N ASP A 295 1.58 1.41 -13.21
CA ASP A 295 0.11 1.54 -13.15
C ASP A 295 -0.48 1.32 -11.74
N LYS A 296 0.34 1.03 -10.71
CA LYS A 296 -0.16 0.62 -9.40
C LYS A 296 0.69 1.20 -8.26
N PRO A 297 0.09 1.40 -7.07
CA PRO A 297 0.88 1.77 -5.89
C PRO A 297 1.98 0.76 -5.60
N THR A 298 3.09 1.25 -5.05
CA THR A 298 4.15 0.40 -4.48
C THR A 298 3.56 -0.55 -3.44
N LEU A 299 4.00 -1.81 -3.46
CA LEU A 299 3.49 -2.84 -2.55
C LEU A 299 3.98 -2.58 -1.13
N ASP A 300 3.07 -2.63 -0.18
CA ASP A 300 3.38 -2.67 1.25
C ASP A 300 3.75 -4.09 1.70
N TYR A 301 4.28 -4.22 2.92
CA TYR A 301 4.75 -5.54 3.41
C TYR A 301 3.63 -6.56 3.61
N THR A 302 2.42 -6.11 3.95
CA THR A 302 1.25 -6.99 4.08
C THR A 302 0.83 -7.56 2.71
N ASP A 303 0.88 -6.72 1.68
CA ASP A 303 0.61 -7.18 0.32
C ASP A 303 1.69 -8.13 -0.19
N LEU A 304 2.97 -7.88 0.13
CA LEU A 304 4.06 -8.79 -0.22
C LEU A 304 3.90 -10.15 0.48
N GLU A 305 3.72 -10.16 1.79
CA GLU A 305 3.50 -11.38 2.57
C GLU A 305 2.34 -12.19 2.02
N SER A 306 1.20 -11.54 1.76
CA SER A 306 -0.02 -12.19 1.25
C SER A 306 0.16 -12.86 -0.12
N ARG A 307 1.11 -12.41 -0.92
CA ARG A 307 1.47 -13.01 -2.21
C ARG A 307 2.48 -14.13 -2.04
N ILE A 308 3.55 -13.91 -1.26
CA ILE A 308 4.65 -14.84 -1.09
C ILE A 308 4.19 -16.14 -0.41
N VAL A 309 3.29 -16.07 0.55
CA VAL A 309 2.76 -17.24 1.26
C VAL A 309 2.02 -18.24 0.34
N ARG A 310 1.63 -17.82 -0.86
CA ARG A 310 0.92 -18.67 -1.84
C ARG A 310 1.84 -19.51 -2.72
N PHE A 311 3.12 -19.23 -2.72
CA PHE A 311 4.11 -20.02 -3.42
C PHE A 311 4.57 -21.18 -2.56
N ASP A 312 4.85 -22.33 -3.18
CA ASP A 312 5.39 -23.48 -2.48
C ASP A 312 6.83 -23.21 -2.00
N ALA A 313 7.27 -23.90 -0.96
CA ALA A 313 8.57 -23.66 -0.34
C ALA A 313 9.76 -23.86 -1.30
N VAL A 314 9.58 -24.71 -2.32
CA VAL A 314 10.58 -25.01 -3.34
C VAL A 314 10.60 -24.01 -4.50
N GLU A 315 9.52 -23.20 -4.66
CA GLU A 315 9.41 -22.21 -5.71
C GLU A 315 10.24 -20.98 -5.34
N ARG A 316 11.14 -20.59 -6.22
CA ARG A 316 11.96 -19.38 -6.04
C ARG A 316 11.18 -18.14 -6.43
N VAL A 317 11.17 -17.15 -5.56
CA VAL A 317 10.47 -15.89 -5.77
C VAL A 317 11.44 -14.73 -5.57
N TRP A 318 11.62 -13.93 -6.59
CA TRP A 318 12.39 -12.71 -6.57
C TRP A 318 11.49 -11.52 -6.32
N LEU A 319 11.89 -10.63 -5.45
CA LEU A 319 11.31 -9.30 -5.32
C LEU A 319 12.25 -8.30 -5.97
N THR A 320 11.72 -7.40 -6.79
CA THR A 320 12.51 -6.40 -7.52
C THR A 320 11.94 -5.01 -7.38
N ARG A 321 12.75 -4.00 -7.68
CA ARG A 321 12.30 -2.62 -7.91
C ARG A 321 12.18 -2.28 -9.41
N ALA A 322 12.17 -3.28 -10.26
CA ALA A 322 12.08 -3.10 -11.70
C ALA A 322 10.66 -2.69 -12.12
N GLU A 323 10.43 -1.42 -12.32
CA GLU A 323 9.15 -0.85 -12.76
C GLU A 323 8.89 -1.14 -14.24
N HIS A 324 9.95 -0.98 -15.06
CA HIS A 324 9.92 -1.22 -16.50
C HIS A 324 10.58 -2.54 -16.88
N PHE A 325 10.21 -3.09 -18.05
CA PHE A 325 10.78 -4.34 -18.52
C PHE A 325 12.27 -4.21 -18.88
N THR A 326 12.71 -3.01 -19.30
CA THR A 326 14.13 -2.69 -19.51
C THR A 326 14.97 -2.86 -18.25
N GLU A 327 14.42 -2.61 -17.09
CA GLU A 327 15.11 -2.82 -15.81
C GLU A 327 15.13 -4.32 -15.43
N LYS A 328 14.06 -5.05 -15.73
CA LYS A 328 13.98 -6.50 -15.49
C LYS A 328 15.05 -7.26 -16.25
N VAL A 329 15.30 -6.91 -17.53
CA VAL A 329 16.31 -7.59 -18.33
C VAL A 329 17.74 -7.29 -17.85
N VAL A 330 17.97 -6.17 -17.17
CA VAL A 330 19.24 -5.86 -16.51
C VAL A 330 19.44 -6.71 -15.26
N LEU A 331 18.37 -6.91 -14.45
CA LEU A 331 18.42 -7.75 -13.25
C LEU A 331 18.50 -9.24 -13.56
N PHE A 332 18.03 -9.66 -14.74
CA PHE A 332 18.03 -11.05 -15.18
C PHE A 332 18.63 -11.17 -16.59
N PRO A 333 19.94 -10.87 -16.75
CA PRO A 333 20.58 -10.87 -18.06
C PRO A 333 20.59 -12.27 -18.66
N GLN A 334 20.50 -12.34 -20.00
CA GLN A 334 20.50 -13.56 -20.78
C GLN A 334 19.48 -14.62 -20.32
N SER A 335 18.39 -14.18 -19.69
CA SER A 335 17.31 -15.04 -19.21
C SER A 335 16.21 -15.19 -20.26
N THR A 336 15.42 -16.26 -20.11
CA THR A 336 14.17 -16.45 -20.86
C THR A 336 13.01 -16.00 -19.99
N PHE A 337 12.12 -15.18 -20.54
CA PHE A 337 10.97 -14.66 -19.80
C PHE A 337 9.67 -15.36 -20.22
N VAL A 338 8.87 -15.74 -19.22
CA VAL A 338 7.53 -16.33 -19.40
C VAL A 338 6.49 -15.24 -19.32
N LEU A 339 5.72 -14.99 -20.36
CA LEU A 339 4.75 -13.91 -20.43
C LEU A 339 3.39 -14.41 -20.95
N GLY A 340 2.31 -13.79 -20.49
CA GLY A 340 1.04 -13.81 -21.19
C GLY A 340 1.04 -12.85 -22.37
N ALA A 341 0.24 -13.12 -23.40
CA ALA A 341 0.14 -12.28 -24.59
C ALA A 341 -0.20 -10.82 -24.26
N ASP A 342 -1.04 -10.57 -23.26
CA ASP A 342 -1.40 -9.23 -22.79
C ASP A 342 -0.20 -8.43 -22.24
N THR A 343 0.69 -9.09 -21.51
CA THR A 343 1.92 -8.48 -20.97
C THR A 343 2.95 -8.32 -22.09
N PHE A 344 3.06 -9.30 -22.97
CA PHE A 344 3.97 -9.24 -24.11
C PHE A 344 3.66 -8.07 -25.03
N MET A 345 2.36 -7.81 -25.36
CA MET A 345 1.95 -6.67 -26.18
C MET A 345 2.33 -5.31 -25.58
N ARG A 346 2.39 -5.17 -24.26
CA ARG A 346 2.78 -3.91 -23.61
C ARG A 346 4.23 -3.52 -23.87
N LEU A 347 5.09 -4.47 -24.28
CA LEU A 347 6.49 -4.19 -24.59
C LEU A 347 6.66 -3.22 -25.76
N TRP A 348 5.68 -3.10 -26.63
CA TRP A 348 5.69 -2.15 -27.76
C TRP A 348 4.46 -1.24 -27.79
N ASP A 349 3.87 -0.97 -26.63
CA ASP A 349 2.86 0.06 -26.50
C ASP A 349 3.54 1.39 -26.14
N PRO A 350 3.43 2.42 -27.02
CA PRO A 350 4.09 3.72 -26.81
C PRO A 350 3.70 4.39 -25.49
N CYS A 351 2.55 4.06 -24.90
CA CYS A 351 2.10 4.66 -23.63
C CYS A 351 3.08 4.41 -22.47
N TYR A 352 3.85 3.31 -22.50
CA TYR A 352 4.90 3.00 -21.51
C TYR A 352 6.23 3.67 -21.80
N TYR A 353 6.33 4.50 -22.83
CA TYR A 353 7.53 5.20 -23.28
C TYR A 353 7.26 6.69 -23.54
N ASP A 354 6.48 7.33 -22.67
CA ASP A 354 6.07 8.74 -22.78
C ASP A 354 5.37 9.07 -24.12
N GLY A 355 4.70 8.11 -24.75
CA GLY A 355 4.09 8.24 -26.07
C GLY A 355 5.10 8.28 -27.23
N SER A 356 6.40 8.06 -26.99
CA SER A 356 7.47 8.16 -27.99
C SER A 356 7.76 6.81 -28.67
N THR A 357 7.50 6.72 -29.96
CA THR A 357 7.85 5.54 -30.78
C THR A 357 9.36 5.33 -30.91
N SER A 358 10.17 6.40 -30.87
CA SER A 358 11.65 6.31 -30.87
C SER A 358 12.16 5.64 -29.59
N LYS A 359 11.76 6.16 -28.42
CA LYS A 359 12.12 5.57 -27.12
C LYS A 359 11.66 4.11 -27.03
N MET A 360 10.46 3.80 -27.51
CA MET A 360 9.94 2.44 -27.59
C MET A 360 10.84 1.54 -28.44
N SER A 361 11.24 1.99 -29.63
CA SER A 361 12.09 1.20 -30.53
C SER A 361 13.48 0.95 -29.94
N GLU A 362 14.06 1.94 -29.28
CA GLU A 362 15.34 1.81 -28.57
C GLU A 362 15.23 0.82 -27.41
N ALA A 363 14.15 0.89 -26.61
CA ALA A 363 13.88 -0.04 -25.51
C ALA A 363 13.71 -1.49 -26.01
N ILE A 364 12.97 -1.69 -27.11
CA ILE A 364 12.79 -3.00 -27.71
C ILE A 364 14.12 -3.57 -28.20
N ALA A 365 14.96 -2.77 -28.87
CA ALA A 365 16.27 -3.21 -29.33
C ALA A 365 17.17 -3.58 -28.14
N PHE A 366 17.14 -2.79 -27.06
CA PHE A 366 17.87 -3.07 -25.82
C PHE A 366 17.39 -4.36 -25.18
N ILE A 367 16.09 -4.57 -25.01
CA ILE A 367 15.50 -5.80 -24.46
C ILE A 367 15.95 -7.01 -25.29
N ALA A 368 15.85 -6.92 -26.62
CA ALA A 368 16.25 -7.99 -27.51
C ALA A 368 17.73 -8.40 -27.38
N GLN A 369 18.60 -7.46 -27.05
CA GLN A 369 20.04 -7.73 -26.81
C GLN A 369 20.28 -8.43 -25.48
N GLN A 370 19.51 -8.08 -24.44
CA GLN A 370 19.74 -8.53 -23.06
C GLN A 370 19.16 -9.92 -22.75
N ILE A 371 18.22 -10.43 -23.54
CA ILE A 371 17.50 -11.68 -23.27
C ILE A 371 17.97 -12.86 -24.13
N SER A 372 17.80 -14.08 -23.62
CA SER A 372 17.86 -15.30 -24.42
C SER A 372 16.59 -15.51 -25.23
N GLY A 373 15.39 -15.24 -24.66
CA GLY A 373 14.14 -15.37 -25.37
C GLY A 373 12.91 -15.09 -24.53
N PHE A 374 11.75 -15.33 -25.16
CA PHE A 374 10.46 -15.32 -24.52
C PHE A 374 9.72 -16.64 -24.74
N ILE A 375 8.97 -17.10 -23.76
CA ILE A 375 7.90 -18.09 -23.89
C ILE A 375 6.59 -17.35 -23.67
N VAL A 376 5.79 -17.19 -24.73
CA VAL A 376 4.58 -16.38 -24.71
C VAL A 376 3.35 -17.25 -24.81
N PHE A 377 2.48 -17.15 -23.83
CA PHE A 377 1.24 -17.91 -23.73
C PHE A 377 0.05 -17.11 -24.24
N GLY A 378 -0.82 -17.77 -25.02
CA GLY A 378 -2.11 -17.23 -25.39
C GLY A 378 -3.00 -16.97 -24.17
N ARG A 379 -3.86 -15.96 -24.26
CA ARG A 379 -4.76 -15.58 -23.20
C ARG A 379 -6.02 -14.91 -23.73
N GLU A 380 -7.13 -15.06 -23.00
CA GLU A 380 -8.30 -14.23 -23.22
C GLU A 380 -7.99 -12.76 -22.89
N TYR A 381 -8.17 -11.87 -23.84
CA TYR A 381 -8.00 -10.43 -23.70
C TYR A 381 -9.18 -9.71 -24.36
N LYS A 382 -9.88 -8.87 -23.59
CA LYS A 382 -11.07 -8.11 -24.04
C LYS A 382 -12.17 -8.99 -24.70
N GLY A 383 -12.40 -10.20 -24.14
CA GLY A 383 -13.46 -11.10 -24.60
C GLY A 383 -13.13 -11.94 -25.83
N SER A 384 -11.88 -11.94 -26.28
CA SER A 384 -11.38 -12.78 -27.36
C SER A 384 -10.07 -13.45 -26.98
N PHE A 385 -9.86 -14.68 -27.41
CA PHE A 385 -8.57 -15.34 -27.21
C PHE A 385 -7.52 -14.67 -28.10
N CYS A 386 -6.46 -14.16 -27.44
CA CYS A 386 -5.31 -13.56 -28.11
C CYS A 386 -4.28 -14.67 -28.38
N ASP A 387 -4.24 -15.15 -29.63
CA ASP A 387 -3.22 -16.10 -30.07
C ASP A 387 -1.90 -15.35 -30.27
N PRO A 388 -0.84 -15.74 -29.54
CA PRO A 388 0.46 -15.09 -29.66
C PRO A 388 1.04 -15.13 -31.08
N GLN A 389 0.70 -16.14 -31.88
CA GLN A 389 1.16 -16.27 -33.27
C GLN A 389 0.59 -15.22 -34.20
N SER A 390 -0.59 -14.68 -33.85
CA SER A 390 -1.27 -13.64 -34.66
C SER A 390 -0.82 -12.20 -34.29
N LEU A 391 0.07 -12.05 -33.31
CA LEU A 391 0.52 -10.74 -32.85
C LEU A 391 1.50 -10.09 -33.82
N SER A 392 1.18 -8.86 -34.23
CA SER A 392 2.11 -8.00 -34.98
C SER A 392 3.18 -7.47 -34.04
N SER A 393 4.21 -8.25 -33.78
CA SER A 393 5.32 -7.85 -32.91
C SER A 393 6.56 -7.42 -33.71
N PRO A 394 7.43 -6.58 -33.15
CA PRO A 394 8.69 -6.18 -33.77
C PRO A 394 9.55 -7.40 -34.13
N SER A 395 10.12 -7.42 -35.34
CA SER A 395 10.90 -8.55 -35.87
C SER A 395 12.10 -8.94 -34.97
N SER A 396 12.70 -7.97 -34.28
CA SER A 396 13.81 -8.20 -33.34
C SER A 396 13.41 -9.06 -32.12
N LEU A 397 12.15 -9.06 -31.71
CA LEU A 397 11.61 -9.90 -30.65
C LEU A 397 11.09 -11.25 -31.18
N LEU A 398 10.45 -11.25 -32.35
CA LEU A 398 9.84 -12.44 -32.95
C LEU A 398 10.81 -13.62 -33.03
N ASN A 399 12.05 -13.38 -33.46
CA ASN A 399 13.06 -14.42 -33.61
C ASN A 399 13.52 -15.02 -32.28
N LYS A 400 13.14 -14.42 -31.16
CA LYS A 400 13.45 -14.87 -29.79
C LYS A 400 12.23 -15.41 -29.06
N CYS A 401 11.08 -15.53 -29.73
CA CYS A 401 9.83 -15.97 -29.11
C CYS A 401 9.51 -17.43 -29.43
N ARG A 402 9.25 -18.20 -28.39
CA ARG A 402 8.48 -19.44 -28.45
C ARG A 402 7.03 -19.13 -28.09
N PHE A 403 6.17 -19.14 -29.08
CA PHE A 403 4.73 -18.99 -28.88
C PHE A 403 4.09 -20.32 -28.50
N VAL A 404 3.27 -20.32 -27.44
CA VAL A 404 2.49 -21.49 -27.01
C VAL A 404 1.05 -21.27 -27.49
N PRO A 405 0.61 -22.05 -28.51
CA PRO A 405 -0.71 -21.87 -29.13
C PRO A 405 -1.81 -22.37 -28.20
N GLU A 406 -3.08 -21.98 -28.51
CA GLU A 406 -4.27 -22.39 -27.77
C GLU A 406 -4.40 -23.91 -27.64
N ALA A 407 -4.01 -24.66 -28.65
CA ALA A 407 -4.07 -26.14 -28.66
C ALA A 407 -3.15 -26.78 -27.61
N GLU A 408 -2.03 -26.12 -27.24
CA GLU A 408 -1.09 -26.60 -26.20
C GLU A 408 -1.47 -26.07 -24.81
N PHE A 409 -2.06 -24.86 -24.73
CA PHE A 409 -2.42 -24.22 -23.48
C PHE A 409 -3.57 -23.24 -23.63
N ARG A 410 -4.63 -23.45 -22.85
CA ARG A 410 -5.72 -22.50 -22.69
C ARG A 410 -6.12 -22.41 -21.21
N THR A 411 -6.23 -21.20 -20.68
CA THR A 411 -6.83 -20.94 -19.37
C THR A 411 -7.65 -19.66 -19.41
N ASP A 412 -8.87 -19.73 -18.91
CA ASP A 412 -9.82 -18.61 -18.84
C ASP A 412 -9.81 -17.97 -17.42
N ILE A 413 -8.89 -18.42 -16.55
CA ILE A 413 -8.76 -17.92 -15.17
C ILE A 413 -7.92 -16.63 -15.17
N SER A 414 -8.45 -15.57 -14.57
CA SER A 414 -7.70 -14.33 -14.37
C SER A 414 -7.73 -13.87 -12.91
N SER A 415 -6.62 -13.30 -12.42
CA SER A 415 -6.53 -12.73 -11.08
C SER A 415 -7.59 -11.64 -10.84
N THR A 416 -7.99 -10.90 -11.87
CA THR A 416 -9.03 -9.87 -11.78
C THR A 416 -10.41 -10.46 -11.50
N VAL A 417 -10.75 -11.56 -12.16
CA VAL A 417 -12.01 -12.27 -11.90
C VAL A 417 -12.02 -12.85 -10.48
N LEU A 418 -10.93 -13.49 -10.07
CA LEU A 418 -10.82 -14.09 -8.73
C LEU A 418 -10.92 -13.04 -7.61
N ARG A 419 -10.39 -11.83 -7.78
CA ARG A 419 -10.56 -10.74 -6.80
C ARG A 419 -12.02 -10.35 -6.63
N LYS A 420 -12.76 -10.20 -7.73
CA LYS A 420 -14.19 -9.85 -7.68
C LYS A 420 -15.04 -10.87 -6.90
N TYR A 421 -14.72 -12.16 -6.97
CA TYR A 421 -15.41 -13.20 -6.21
C TYR A 421 -15.03 -13.26 -4.73
N ARG A 422 -13.83 -12.80 -4.36
CA ARG A 422 -13.37 -12.80 -2.96
C ARG A 422 -13.94 -11.65 -2.15
N ASP A 423 -14.36 -10.58 -2.79
CA ASP A 423 -14.86 -9.34 -2.17
C ASP A 423 -16.40 -9.30 -2.08
N GLN A 424 -17.08 -10.36 -2.54
CA GLN A 424 -18.52 -10.63 -2.32
C GLN A 424 -18.72 -11.43 -1.03
#